data_e77cee4826f480746fcc0e3a217f91d9
#
_entry.id   e77cee4826f480746fcc0e3a217f91d9
#
_cell.length_a   1.000
_cell.length_b   1.000
_cell.length_c   1.000
_cell.angle_alpha   90.00
_cell.angle_beta   90.00
_cell.angle_gamma   90.00
#
_symmetry.space_group_name_H-M   'P 1'
#
loop_
_entity.id
_entity.type
_entity.pdbx_description
1 polymer ?
#
loop_
_entity_poly.entity_id
_entity_poly.type
_entity_poly.pdbx_seq_one_letter_code
_entity_poly.pdbx_strand_id
1 'polypeptide(L)'
;MMIAELKTRAEKARRICQMHGISQADIAAHVGASQSQVSRILSGGSTRMSRLFEEVCLFVERFEEGVTPELIRANPDLIDALQVTWDGSASHAKALASVIRSLAVLKPTTGT
;
A
#
# COMPACT_ATOMS: atom_id res chain seq x y z
N MET A 1 0.77 22.78 8.68
CA MET A 1 0.22 21.67 9.46
C MET A 1 0.94 21.54 10.78
N MET A 2 0.23 21.37 11.87
CA MET A 2 0.83 21.28 13.20
C MET A 2 1.45 19.92 13.44
N ILE A 3 2.44 19.87 14.34
CA ILE A 3 3.14 18.60 14.66
C ILE A 3 2.17 17.53 15.12
N ALA A 4 1.17 17.89 15.91
CA ALA A 4 0.17 16.92 16.39
C ALA A 4 -0.60 16.28 15.22
N GLU A 5 -0.92 17.05 14.20
CA GLU A 5 -1.61 16.54 13.02
C GLU A 5 -0.72 15.60 12.23
N LEU A 6 0.58 15.92 12.13
CA LEU A 6 1.53 15.04 11.46
C LEU A 6 1.65 13.71 12.18
N LYS A 7 1.74 13.73 13.50
CA LYS A 7 1.82 12.51 14.30
C LYS A 7 0.56 11.67 14.16
N THR A 8 -0.60 12.31 14.19
CA THR A 8 -1.89 11.61 14.06
C THR A 8 -1.99 10.93 12.68
N ARG A 9 -1.56 11.64 11.64
CA ARG A 9 -1.58 11.09 10.29
C ARG A 9 -0.60 9.93 10.13
N ALA A 10 0.58 10.04 10.74
CA ALA A 10 1.58 8.98 10.72
C ALA A 10 1.08 7.73 11.46
N GLU A 11 0.42 7.91 12.60
CA GLU A 11 -0.15 6.80 13.35
C GLU A 11 -1.24 6.09 12.56
N LYS A 12 -2.10 6.84 11.89
CA LYS A 12 -3.13 6.27 11.05
C LYS A 12 -2.52 5.48 9.91
N ALA A 13 -1.50 6.03 9.25
CA ALA A 13 -0.80 5.36 8.16
C ALA A 13 -0.19 4.05 8.66
N ARG A 14 0.44 4.07 9.83
CA ARG A 14 1.04 2.88 10.40
C ARG A 14 0.01 1.79 10.66
N ARG A 15 -1.17 2.16 11.18
CA ARG A 15 -2.26 1.21 11.40
C ARG A 15 -2.76 0.61 10.10
N ILE A 16 -2.89 1.41 9.07
CA ILE A 16 -3.30 0.93 7.74
C ILE A 16 -2.28 -0.09 7.22
N CYS A 17 -1.00 0.20 7.38
CA CYS A 17 0.05 -0.73 6.99
C CYS A 17 -0.08 -2.07 7.70
N GLN A 18 -0.35 -2.05 9.01
CA GLN A 18 -0.53 -3.27 9.78
C GLN A 18 -1.75 -4.06 9.33
N MET A 19 -2.85 -3.37 9.07
CA MET A 19 -4.09 -4.01 8.64
C MET A 19 -3.98 -4.63 7.25
N HIS A 20 -3.24 -4.00 6.36
CA HIS A 20 -3.14 -4.44 4.97
C HIS A 20 -1.84 -5.17 4.64
N GLY A 21 -0.98 -5.35 5.62
CA GLY A 21 0.29 -6.04 5.38
C GLY A 21 1.25 -5.29 4.48
N ILE A 22 1.25 -3.97 4.55
CA ILE A 22 2.13 -3.14 3.73
C ILE A 22 3.47 -3.02 4.44
N SER A 23 4.56 -3.41 3.77
CA SER A 23 5.89 -3.31 4.35
C SER A 23 6.51 -1.93 4.10
N GLN A 24 7.44 -1.55 4.98
CA GLN A 24 8.18 -0.30 4.79
C GLN A 24 9.03 -0.36 3.53
N ALA A 25 9.53 -1.54 3.17
CA ALA A 25 10.29 -1.74 1.95
C ALA A 25 9.43 -1.48 0.71
N ASP A 26 8.17 -1.93 0.73
CA ASP A 26 7.24 -1.69 -0.38
C ASP A 26 6.98 -0.19 -0.54
N ILE A 27 6.75 0.50 0.57
CA ILE A 27 6.51 1.94 0.54
C ILE A 27 7.74 2.67 -0.01
N ALA A 28 8.92 2.32 0.52
CA ALA A 28 10.17 2.95 0.12
C ALA A 28 10.43 2.80 -1.38
N ALA A 29 10.19 1.60 -1.91
CA ALA A 29 10.36 1.34 -3.33
C ALA A 29 9.39 2.19 -4.16
N HIS A 30 8.17 2.34 -3.70
CA HIS A 30 7.15 3.07 -4.44
C HIS A 30 7.42 4.59 -4.45
N VAL A 31 7.82 5.15 -3.33
CA VAL A 31 8.04 6.61 -3.22
C VAL A 31 9.47 7.03 -3.55
N GLY A 32 10.36 6.08 -3.83
CA GLY A 32 11.73 6.39 -4.18
C GLY A 32 12.57 6.86 -3.00
N ALA A 33 12.35 6.29 -1.82
CA ALA A 33 13.05 6.66 -0.60
C ALA A 33 13.73 5.44 0.03
N SER A 34 14.50 5.68 1.09
CA SER A 34 15.09 4.57 1.85
C SER A 34 14.05 4.03 2.86
N GLN A 35 14.24 2.79 3.25
CA GLN A 35 13.39 2.19 4.27
C GLN A 35 13.51 2.93 5.61
N SER A 36 14.70 3.45 5.92
CA SER A 36 14.93 4.24 7.13
C SER A 36 14.09 5.52 7.13
N GLN A 37 14.00 6.18 6.00
CA GLN A 37 13.17 7.40 5.87
C GLN A 37 11.70 7.10 6.08
N VAL A 38 11.22 6.00 5.50
CA VAL A 38 9.83 5.56 5.67
C VAL A 38 9.57 5.22 7.13
N SER A 39 10.47 4.49 7.76
CA SER A 39 10.35 4.10 9.17
C SER A 39 10.24 5.33 10.06
N ARG A 40 11.07 6.34 9.83
CA ARG A 40 11.05 7.58 10.59
C ARG A 40 9.72 8.31 10.44
N ILE A 41 9.20 8.37 9.22
CA ILE A 41 7.91 9.01 8.96
C ILE A 41 6.78 8.29 9.68
N LEU A 42 6.73 6.98 9.57
CA LEU A 42 5.65 6.20 10.18
C LEU A 42 5.73 6.17 11.70
N SER A 43 6.92 6.36 12.27
CA SER A 43 7.07 6.40 13.72
C SER A 43 6.68 7.74 14.34
N GLY A 44 6.34 8.72 13.50
CA GLY A 44 5.96 10.04 13.99
C GLY A 44 7.11 10.99 14.19
N GLY A 45 8.27 10.70 13.58
CA GLY A 45 9.46 11.53 13.70
C GLY A 45 9.46 12.81 12.89
N SER A 46 8.42 13.04 12.08
CA SER A 46 8.34 14.24 11.25
C SER A 46 7.90 15.44 12.06
N THR A 47 8.59 16.55 11.91
CA THR A 47 8.29 17.79 12.61
C THR A 47 7.61 18.82 11.71
N ARG A 48 7.62 18.57 10.41
CA ARG A 48 6.94 19.44 9.44
C ARG A 48 6.49 18.62 8.25
N MET A 49 5.53 19.15 7.51
CA MET A 49 5.09 18.53 6.27
C MET A 49 6.23 18.59 5.25
N SER A 50 6.53 17.45 4.66
CA SER A 50 7.48 17.35 3.56
C SER A 50 6.81 16.63 2.41
N ARG A 51 7.40 16.75 1.22
CA ARG A 51 6.91 16.05 0.05
C ARG A 51 6.93 14.53 0.28
N LEU A 52 8.00 14.05 0.90
CA LEU A 52 8.12 12.61 1.16
C LEU A 52 7.07 12.14 2.17
N PHE A 53 6.83 12.91 3.22
CA PHE A 53 5.77 12.61 4.19
C PHE A 53 4.42 12.49 3.49
N GLU A 54 4.10 13.45 2.64
CA GLU A 54 2.86 13.45 1.89
C GLU A 54 2.76 12.23 0.98
N GLU A 55 3.81 11.93 0.25
CA GLU A 55 3.81 10.79 -0.67
C GLU A 55 3.64 9.46 0.06
N VAL A 56 4.31 9.29 1.19
CA VAL A 56 4.17 8.08 2.01
C VAL A 56 2.74 7.93 2.51
N CYS A 57 2.19 8.99 3.07
CA CYS A 57 0.84 8.94 3.61
C CYS A 57 -0.21 8.71 2.52
N LEU A 58 -0.08 9.38 1.38
CA LEU A 58 -1.02 9.19 0.27
C LEU A 58 -0.98 7.77 -0.27
N PHE A 59 0.21 7.21 -0.40
CA PHE A 59 0.35 5.84 -0.86
C PHE A 59 -0.39 4.86 0.05
N VAL A 60 -0.17 5.01 1.35
CA VAL A 60 -0.78 4.13 2.35
C VAL A 60 -2.30 4.35 2.43
N GLU A 61 -2.73 5.60 2.42
CA GLU A 61 -4.15 5.96 2.53
C GLU A 61 -4.99 5.43 1.39
N ARG A 62 -4.40 5.19 0.24
CA ARG A 62 -5.10 4.56 -0.87
C ARG A 62 -5.65 3.19 -0.53
N PHE A 63 -4.98 2.45 0.33
CA PHE A 63 -5.45 1.12 0.73
C PHE A 63 -6.70 1.18 1.57
N GLU A 64 -6.89 2.26 2.32
CA GLU A 64 -8.11 2.43 3.11
C GLU A 64 -9.30 2.88 2.28
N GLU A 65 -9.06 3.80 1.36
CA GLU A 65 -10.12 4.35 0.51
C GLU A 65 -10.40 3.49 -0.70
N GLY A 66 -9.50 2.59 -1.01
CA GLY A 66 -9.56 1.79 -2.22
C GLY A 66 -10.39 0.54 -2.05
N VAL A 67 -9.87 -0.54 -2.59
CA VAL A 67 -10.58 -1.81 -2.67
C VAL A 67 -10.50 -2.56 -1.36
N THR A 68 -11.64 -2.98 -0.83
CA THR A 68 -11.70 -3.80 0.37
C THR A 68 -11.66 -5.29 0.00
N PRO A 69 -11.32 -6.17 0.94
CA PRO A 69 -11.39 -7.61 0.68
C PRO A 69 -12.78 -8.06 0.23
N GLU A 70 -13.82 -7.43 0.76
CA GLU A 70 -15.20 -7.73 0.38
C GLU A 70 -15.45 -7.41 -1.09
N LEU A 71 -14.95 -6.28 -1.56
CA LEU A 71 -15.06 -5.91 -2.97
C LEU A 71 -14.31 -6.88 -3.87
N ILE A 72 -13.15 -7.35 -3.43
CA ILE A 72 -12.38 -8.35 -4.18
C ILE A 72 -13.19 -9.63 -4.30
N ARG A 73 -13.73 -10.12 -3.19
CA ARG A 73 -14.52 -11.34 -3.19
C ARG A 73 -15.81 -11.24 -4.00
N ALA A 74 -16.33 -10.03 -4.11
CA ALA A 74 -17.54 -9.77 -4.87
C ALA A 74 -17.31 -9.68 -6.37
N ASN A 75 -16.06 -9.63 -6.81
CA ASN A 75 -15.74 -9.51 -8.23
C ASN A 75 -15.48 -10.89 -8.83
N PRO A 76 -16.41 -11.41 -9.65
CA PRO A 76 -16.25 -12.76 -10.19
C PRO A 76 -15.06 -12.90 -11.14
N ASP A 77 -14.73 -11.85 -11.88
CA ASP A 77 -13.61 -11.91 -12.82
C ASP A 77 -12.29 -12.15 -12.12
N LEU A 78 -12.06 -11.46 -11.00
CA LEU A 78 -10.84 -11.62 -10.23
C LEU A 78 -10.79 -12.98 -9.54
N ILE A 79 -11.90 -13.39 -8.97
CA ILE A 79 -12.00 -14.69 -8.28
C ILE A 79 -11.76 -15.83 -9.27
N ASP A 80 -12.41 -15.79 -10.42
CA ASP A 80 -12.26 -16.81 -11.45
C ASP A 80 -10.82 -16.88 -11.96
N ALA A 81 -10.21 -15.72 -12.19
CA ALA A 81 -8.82 -15.67 -12.65
C ALA A 81 -7.87 -16.30 -11.63
N LEU A 82 -8.08 -16.05 -10.34
CA LEU A 82 -7.26 -16.62 -9.29
C LEU A 82 -7.51 -18.14 -9.17
N GLN A 83 -8.76 -18.58 -9.30
CA GLN A 83 -9.09 -20.00 -9.20
C GLN A 83 -8.39 -20.84 -10.26
N VAL A 84 -8.25 -20.32 -11.47
CA VAL A 84 -7.62 -21.08 -12.54
C VAL A 84 -6.10 -20.91 -12.57
N THR A 85 -5.56 -19.89 -11.87
CA THR A 85 -4.14 -19.56 -11.94
C THR A 85 -3.37 -20.02 -10.72
N TRP A 86 -3.95 -19.86 -9.53
CA TRP A 86 -3.27 -20.18 -8.29
C TRP A 86 -3.42 -21.68 -7.95
N ASP A 87 -2.31 -22.29 -7.58
CA ASP A 87 -2.30 -23.73 -7.22
C ASP A 87 -2.59 -23.98 -5.73
N GLY A 88 -2.86 -22.90 -4.97
CA GLY A 88 -3.16 -23.00 -3.55
C GLY A 88 -1.96 -22.98 -2.63
N SER A 89 -0.74 -22.96 -3.17
CA SER A 89 0.46 -22.93 -2.35
C SER A 89 0.85 -21.53 -1.94
N ALA A 90 1.53 -21.40 -0.80
CA ALA A 90 2.00 -20.10 -0.31
C ALA A 90 3.09 -19.51 -1.21
N SER A 91 3.96 -20.35 -1.75
CA SER A 91 5.03 -19.87 -2.63
C SER A 91 4.47 -19.33 -3.94
N HIS A 92 3.49 -19.99 -4.51
CA HIS A 92 2.84 -19.53 -5.73
C HIS A 92 2.04 -18.25 -5.47
N ALA A 93 1.42 -18.15 -4.30
CA ALA A 93 0.72 -16.92 -3.91
C ALA A 93 1.66 -15.73 -3.87
N LYS A 94 2.88 -15.91 -3.36
CA LYS A 94 3.89 -14.85 -3.35
C LYS A 94 4.27 -14.43 -4.77
N ALA A 95 4.47 -15.39 -5.65
CA ALA A 95 4.82 -15.11 -7.04
C ALA A 95 3.70 -14.35 -7.75
N LEU A 96 2.45 -14.80 -7.57
CA LEU A 96 1.28 -14.13 -8.14
C LEU A 96 1.14 -12.72 -7.60
N ALA A 97 1.30 -12.53 -6.30
CA ALA A 97 1.20 -11.21 -5.69
C ALA A 97 2.26 -10.26 -6.26
N SER A 98 3.47 -10.75 -6.50
CA SER A 98 4.53 -9.96 -7.10
C SER A 98 4.16 -9.49 -8.51
N VAL A 99 3.61 -10.39 -9.33
CA VAL A 99 3.16 -10.05 -10.68
C VAL A 99 2.03 -9.02 -10.61
N ILE A 100 1.06 -9.24 -9.74
CA ILE A 100 -0.07 -8.33 -9.59
C ILE A 100 0.40 -6.94 -9.19
N ARG A 101 1.34 -6.84 -8.25
CA ARG A 101 1.88 -5.55 -7.82
C ARG A 101 2.58 -4.83 -8.98
N SER A 102 3.27 -5.57 -9.83
CA SER A 102 3.94 -4.95 -10.97
C SER A 102 2.95 -4.38 -11.97
N LEU A 103 1.74 -4.93 -12.04
CA LEU A 103 0.69 -4.41 -12.91
C LEU A 103 0.17 -3.03 -12.46
N ALA A 104 0.43 -2.64 -11.23
CA ALA A 104 0.06 -1.31 -10.76
C ALA A 104 0.77 -0.21 -11.55
N VAL A 105 1.95 -0.51 -12.10
CA VAL A 105 2.71 0.42 -12.93
C VAL A 105 2.01 0.65 -14.27
N LEU A 106 1.23 -0.34 -14.72
CA LEU A 106 0.51 -0.29 -15.99
C LEU A 106 -0.93 0.15 -15.81
N LYS A 107 -1.22 0.75 -14.69
CA LYS A 107 -2.57 1.19 -14.36
C LYS A 107 -3.15 2.07 -15.47
N PRO A 108 -4.38 1.81 -15.90
CA PRO A 108 -5.02 2.67 -16.90
C PRO A 108 -5.12 4.09 -16.39
N THR A 109 -4.71 5.04 -17.22
CA THR A 109 -4.68 6.44 -16.81
C THR A 109 -6.02 7.13 -16.95
N THR A 110 -6.90 6.57 -17.72
CA THR A 110 -8.14 7.25 -18.09
C THR A 110 -9.31 6.86 -17.25
N GLY A 111 -9.16 5.90 -16.40
CA GLY A 111 -10.29 5.34 -15.68
C GLY A 111 -11.28 4.63 -16.59
N THR A 112 -10.87 4.39 -17.77
CA THR A 112 -11.67 3.62 -18.71
C THR A 112 -11.50 2.15 -18.45
#